data_fafcf8c48afc8a9c1cf33816f2cdfc53
#
_entry.id   fafcf8c48afc8a9c1cf33816f2cdfc53
#
_cell.length_a   1.000
_cell.length_b   1.000
_cell.length_c   1.000
_cell.angle_alpha   90.00
_cell.angle_beta   90.00
_cell.angle_gamma   90.00
#
_symmetry.space_group_name_H-M   'P 1'
#
loop_
_entity.id
_entity.type
_entity.pdbx_description
1 polymer ?
#
loop_
_entity_poly.entity_id
_entity_poly.type
_entity_poly.pdbx_seq_one_letter_code
_entity_poly.pdbx_strand_id
1 'polypeptide(L)'
;MVANLTLAAFLGGLVVSLVFGFPLVCALLFGLVLFIAYARYMKIGVRNIAMLLAVGIKKSKNILMIFILIGFLTALWRACGTIPFIVFYGMKLIIPPFFMVSVFFLCCFVSFLMGTSFGTASTVGVICMIMAKLNGASPVLVGGAVLSGIFFGDRCSPMSSSASLVASLTETKLYDNIRRMFLSCIVPFFLTCVLYQLLGGRAESSSGVSGLMDEFHQMFDLSWYVVIPAAVILILCMLKWDVKLVMAISAVLSFLLCLLVQHMEVREVISCMFVGFTPEGDSELVPLLSGGGLFSMINVGLIVLISSSYLGILEETGLLKNFQRILAGMSKKFGRFPAMCAAGIATSMFSCNQTLASMLTCELCRGEYDNKEELALDLEDSVIVLAALIPWSIAGSVPLATIGAGSMSFLFAFYLYLLPGWRILTEAIGKRRFKKREKTG
;
A
#
# COMPACT_ATOMS: atom_id res chain seq x y z
N MET A 1 26.19 -15.25 -15.67
CA MET A 1 25.24 -16.37 -15.96
C MET A 1 24.53 -16.85 -14.70
N VAL A 2 25.25 -17.26 -13.64
CA VAL A 2 24.65 -17.76 -12.38
C VAL A 2 23.74 -16.73 -11.70
N ALA A 3 24.12 -15.44 -11.65
CA ALA A 3 23.29 -14.37 -11.10
C ALA A 3 21.91 -14.29 -11.74
N ASN A 4 21.87 -14.29 -13.09
CA ASN A 4 20.59 -14.22 -13.82
C ASN A 4 19.75 -15.49 -13.63
N LEU A 5 20.39 -16.65 -13.49
CA LEU A 5 19.70 -17.92 -13.22
C LEU A 5 19.07 -17.90 -11.81
N THR A 6 19.80 -17.39 -10.79
CA THR A 6 19.28 -17.25 -9.43
C THR A 6 18.06 -16.33 -9.38
N LEU A 7 18.12 -15.17 -10.06
CA LEU A 7 17.00 -14.24 -10.14
C LEU A 7 15.81 -14.86 -10.90
N ALA A 8 16.04 -15.53 -12.02
CA ALA A 8 15.01 -16.21 -12.79
C ALA A 8 14.34 -17.35 -11.99
N ALA A 9 15.12 -18.13 -11.24
CA ALA A 9 14.61 -19.19 -10.37
C ALA A 9 13.76 -18.62 -9.22
N PHE A 10 14.17 -17.51 -8.61
CA PHE A 10 13.40 -16.81 -7.58
C PHE A 10 12.05 -16.30 -8.14
N LEU A 11 12.08 -15.60 -9.28
CA LEU A 11 10.86 -15.13 -9.94
C LEU A 11 9.96 -16.28 -10.36
N GLY A 12 10.53 -17.37 -10.89
CA GLY A 12 9.78 -18.58 -11.20
C GLY A 12 9.08 -19.15 -9.97
N GLY A 13 9.76 -19.21 -8.82
CA GLY A 13 9.17 -19.65 -7.54
C GLY A 13 8.01 -18.76 -7.09
N LEU A 14 8.14 -17.43 -7.25
CA LEU A 14 7.04 -16.48 -6.93
C LEU A 14 5.83 -16.66 -7.86
N VAL A 15 6.07 -16.82 -9.16
CA VAL A 15 4.99 -17.05 -10.14
C VAL A 15 4.29 -18.38 -9.88
N VAL A 16 5.04 -19.44 -9.62
CA VAL A 16 4.48 -20.76 -9.25
C VAL A 16 3.63 -20.65 -7.99
N SER A 17 4.10 -19.98 -6.94
CA SER A 17 3.33 -19.75 -5.73
C SER A 17 2.01 -19.02 -6.01
N LEU A 18 2.04 -18.01 -6.87
CA LEU A 18 0.85 -17.23 -7.23
C LEU A 18 -0.16 -18.06 -8.05
N VAL A 19 0.33 -18.81 -9.05
CA VAL A 19 -0.54 -19.61 -9.96
C VAL A 19 -1.18 -20.79 -9.23
N PHE A 20 -0.41 -21.47 -8.39
CA PHE A 20 -0.88 -22.66 -7.67
C PHE A 20 -1.50 -22.34 -6.28
N GLY A 21 -1.56 -21.06 -5.89
CA GLY A 21 -2.15 -20.64 -4.63
C GLY A 21 -1.35 -21.04 -3.38
N PHE A 22 -0.04 -21.34 -3.51
CA PHE A 22 0.82 -21.61 -2.36
C PHE A 22 1.02 -20.34 -1.51
N PRO A 23 1.19 -20.48 -0.18
CA PRO A 23 1.50 -19.34 0.68
C PRO A 23 2.76 -18.60 0.20
N LEU A 24 2.67 -17.29 0.03
CA LEU A 24 3.77 -16.44 -0.43
C LEU A 24 5.03 -16.60 0.43
N VAL A 25 4.85 -16.84 1.73
CA VAL A 25 5.95 -17.12 2.67
C VAL A 25 6.83 -18.27 2.18
N CYS A 26 6.26 -19.34 1.60
CA CYS A 26 7.03 -20.47 1.07
C CYS A 26 7.92 -20.06 -0.12
N ALA A 27 7.39 -19.25 -1.03
CA ALA A 27 8.18 -18.74 -2.17
C ALA A 27 9.32 -17.82 -1.72
N LEU A 28 9.07 -16.98 -0.71
CA LEU A 28 10.09 -16.11 -0.14
C LEU A 28 11.17 -16.88 0.63
N LEU A 29 10.80 -17.94 1.35
CA LEU A 29 11.77 -18.86 1.98
C LEU A 29 12.63 -19.58 0.93
N PHE A 30 12.00 -20.05 -0.16
CA PHE A 30 12.73 -20.59 -1.30
C PHE A 30 13.73 -19.58 -1.87
N GLY A 31 13.31 -18.33 -2.04
CA GLY A 31 14.18 -17.23 -2.47
C GLY A 31 15.34 -16.98 -1.50
N LEU A 32 15.06 -16.98 -0.20
CA LEU A 32 16.08 -16.84 0.83
C LEU A 32 17.15 -17.93 0.71
N VAL A 33 16.75 -19.19 0.54
CA VAL A 33 17.68 -20.31 0.34
C VAL A 33 18.52 -20.11 -0.92
N LEU A 34 17.89 -19.70 -2.04
CA LEU A 34 18.59 -19.41 -3.30
C LEU A 34 19.62 -18.29 -3.15
N PHE A 35 19.29 -17.19 -2.45
CA PHE A 35 20.22 -16.08 -2.25
C PHE A 35 21.36 -16.45 -1.30
N ILE A 36 21.13 -17.26 -0.27
CA ILE A 36 22.18 -17.81 0.60
C ILE A 36 23.10 -18.71 -0.23
N ALA A 37 22.57 -19.61 -1.06
CA ALA A 37 23.37 -20.48 -1.93
C ALA A 37 24.21 -19.65 -2.92
N TYR A 38 23.63 -18.59 -3.50
CA TYR A 38 24.35 -17.67 -4.38
C TYR A 38 25.47 -16.93 -3.64
N ALA A 39 25.22 -16.43 -2.42
CA ALA A 39 26.24 -15.78 -1.60
C ALA A 39 27.40 -16.75 -1.26
N ARG A 40 27.10 -18.02 -1.01
CA ARG A 40 28.11 -19.08 -0.82
C ARG A 40 28.93 -19.34 -2.08
N TYR A 41 28.25 -19.37 -3.25
CA TYR A 41 28.92 -19.47 -4.56
C TYR A 41 29.89 -18.30 -4.79
N MET A 42 29.54 -17.10 -4.37
CA MET A 42 30.41 -15.90 -4.39
C MET A 42 31.50 -15.91 -3.31
N LYS A 43 31.69 -17.04 -2.59
CA LYS A 43 32.67 -17.25 -1.53
C LYS A 43 32.49 -16.35 -0.29
N ILE A 44 31.30 -15.80 -0.07
CA ILE A 44 30.99 -15.06 1.15
C ILE A 44 30.94 -16.05 2.34
N GLY A 45 31.67 -15.76 3.41
CA GLY A 45 31.69 -16.61 4.60
C GLY A 45 30.33 -16.67 5.32
N VAL A 46 30.03 -17.79 5.98
CA VAL A 46 28.74 -18.01 6.68
C VAL A 46 28.46 -16.90 7.70
N ARG A 47 29.47 -16.47 8.45
CA ARG A 47 29.37 -15.38 9.44
C ARG A 47 28.96 -14.06 8.79
N ASN A 48 29.48 -13.72 7.61
CA ASN A 48 29.16 -12.53 6.88
C ASN A 48 27.73 -12.62 6.31
N ILE A 49 27.31 -13.79 5.81
CA ILE A 49 25.92 -14.02 5.36
C ILE A 49 24.96 -13.79 6.52
N ALA A 50 25.22 -14.36 7.70
CA ALA A 50 24.39 -14.15 8.89
C ALA A 50 24.31 -12.66 9.27
N MET A 51 25.42 -11.93 9.17
CA MET A 51 25.45 -10.48 9.42
C MET A 51 24.62 -9.71 8.38
N LEU A 52 24.72 -10.03 7.09
CA LEU A 52 23.94 -9.41 6.02
C LEU A 52 22.43 -9.63 6.21
N LEU A 53 22.02 -10.85 6.59
CA LEU A 53 20.65 -11.18 6.92
C LEU A 53 20.15 -10.35 8.12
N ALA A 54 20.94 -10.25 9.19
CA ALA A 54 20.61 -9.47 10.37
C ALA A 54 20.46 -7.97 10.07
N VAL A 55 21.33 -7.41 9.22
CA VAL A 55 21.24 -6.02 8.76
C VAL A 55 19.95 -5.80 7.98
N GLY A 56 19.57 -6.72 7.08
CA GLY A 56 18.33 -6.67 6.35
C GLY A 56 17.10 -6.65 7.29
N ILE A 57 17.05 -7.57 8.26
CA ILE A 57 15.98 -7.64 9.27
C ILE A 57 15.92 -6.34 10.09
N LYS A 58 17.06 -5.77 10.50
CA LYS A 58 17.10 -4.52 11.26
C LYS A 58 16.48 -3.34 10.49
N LYS A 59 16.62 -3.29 9.17
CA LYS A 59 16.00 -2.28 8.30
C LYS A 59 14.44 -2.36 8.34
N SER A 60 13.87 -3.54 8.60
CA SER A 60 12.40 -3.73 8.65
C SER A 60 11.75 -3.38 9.99
N LYS A 61 12.52 -3.08 11.05
CA LYS A 61 12.00 -2.82 12.40
C LYS A 61 10.87 -1.78 12.42
N ASN A 62 11.02 -0.69 11.68
CA ASN A 62 10.01 0.37 11.62
C ASN A 62 8.68 -0.10 11.02
N ILE A 63 8.74 -0.96 9.99
CA ILE A 63 7.55 -1.51 9.31
C ILE A 63 6.83 -2.48 10.24
N LEU A 64 7.59 -3.35 10.93
CA LEU A 64 7.02 -4.31 11.89
C LEU A 64 6.33 -3.60 13.06
N MET A 65 6.89 -2.48 13.55
CA MET A 65 6.26 -1.66 14.57
C MET A 65 4.92 -1.08 14.10
N ILE A 66 4.84 -0.64 12.84
CA ILE A 66 3.59 -0.15 12.24
C ILE A 66 2.57 -1.30 12.18
N PHE A 67 2.96 -2.53 11.85
CA PHE A 67 2.03 -3.67 11.81
C PHE A 67 1.44 -4.01 13.18
N ILE A 68 2.24 -3.91 14.24
CA ILE A 68 1.74 -4.09 15.61
C ILE A 68 0.66 -3.02 15.90
N LEU A 69 0.94 -1.76 15.57
CA LEU A 69 -0.02 -0.67 15.74
C LEU A 69 -1.27 -0.84 14.89
N ILE A 70 -1.15 -1.30 13.64
CA ILE A 70 -2.29 -1.62 12.76
C ILE A 70 -3.15 -2.71 13.37
N GLY A 71 -2.54 -3.80 13.85
CA GLY A 71 -3.26 -4.90 14.50
C GLY A 71 -4.08 -4.41 15.69
N PHE A 72 -3.44 -3.68 16.61
CA PHE A 72 -4.12 -3.13 17.79
C PHE A 72 -5.21 -2.13 17.41
N LEU A 73 -4.89 -1.17 16.54
CA LEU A 73 -5.82 -0.12 16.15
C LEU A 73 -7.08 -0.68 15.48
N THR A 74 -6.92 -1.60 14.54
CA THR A 74 -8.05 -2.18 13.81
C THR A 74 -8.96 -3.02 14.70
N ALA A 75 -8.42 -3.73 15.69
CA ALA A 75 -9.23 -4.44 16.68
C ALA A 75 -9.96 -3.49 17.64
N LEU A 76 -9.22 -2.52 18.21
CA LEU A 76 -9.78 -1.56 19.15
C LEU A 76 -10.83 -0.64 18.53
N TRP A 77 -10.65 -0.20 17.27
CA TRP A 77 -11.65 0.60 16.55
C TRP A 77 -12.95 -0.17 16.27
N ARG A 78 -12.86 -1.48 16.13
CA ARG A 78 -14.04 -2.35 16.04
C ARG A 78 -14.70 -2.47 17.42
N ALA A 79 -13.91 -2.81 18.43
CA ALA A 79 -14.39 -3.06 19.78
C ALA A 79 -15.01 -1.81 20.43
N CYS A 80 -14.38 -0.63 20.31
CA CYS A 80 -14.89 0.61 20.90
C CYS A 80 -16.04 1.26 20.13
N GLY A 81 -16.46 0.70 18.99
CA GLY A 81 -17.57 1.24 18.20
C GLY A 81 -17.18 2.33 17.18
N THR A 82 -15.89 2.70 17.05
CA THR A 82 -15.44 3.71 16.06
C THR A 82 -15.76 3.27 14.62
N ILE A 83 -15.39 2.05 14.22
CA ILE A 83 -15.72 1.51 12.88
C ILE A 83 -17.22 1.33 12.72
N PRO A 84 -17.96 0.68 13.64
CA PRO A 84 -19.41 0.60 13.57
C PRO A 84 -20.10 1.95 13.39
N PHE A 85 -19.72 2.96 14.18
CA PHE A 85 -20.27 4.32 14.05
C PHE A 85 -20.05 4.92 12.67
N ILE A 86 -18.81 4.90 12.17
CA ILE A 86 -18.49 5.49 10.87
C ILE A 86 -19.15 4.72 9.73
N VAL A 87 -19.26 3.40 9.82
CA VAL A 87 -19.97 2.57 8.86
C VAL A 87 -21.46 2.93 8.87
N PHE A 88 -22.11 2.97 10.03
CA PHE A 88 -23.52 3.27 10.19
C PHE A 88 -23.91 4.64 9.60
N TYR A 89 -23.21 5.70 10.00
CA TYR A 89 -23.49 7.04 9.48
C TYR A 89 -23.00 7.22 8.03
N GLY A 90 -21.89 6.59 7.67
CA GLY A 90 -21.39 6.61 6.30
C GLY A 90 -22.34 5.97 5.30
N MET A 91 -22.98 4.86 5.67
CA MET A 91 -24.02 4.22 4.84
C MET A 91 -25.23 5.12 4.56
N LYS A 92 -25.59 5.99 5.52
CA LYS A 92 -26.67 6.97 5.35
C LYS A 92 -26.29 8.15 4.45
N LEU A 93 -25.00 8.49 4.38
CA LEU A 93 -24.51 9.67 3.65
C LEU A 93 -24.11 9.33 2.20
N ILE A 94 -23.66 8.12 1.92
CA ILE A 94 -23.17 7.76 0.60
C ILE A 94 -24.35 7.41 -0.31
N ILE A 95 -24.42 8.10 -1.45
CA ILE A 95 -25.39 7.82 -2.50
C ILE A 95 -24.93 6.58 -3.27
N PRO A 96 -25.71 5.47 -3.32
CA PRO A 96 -25.29 4.20 -3.89
C PRO A 96 -24.64 4.27 -5.29
N PRO A 97 -25.15 5.03 -6.27
CA PRO A 97 -24.55 5.14 -7.59
C PRO A 97 -23.13 5.73 -7.60
N PHE A 98 -22.74 6.49 -6.57
CA PHE A 98 -21.43 7.13 -6.45
C PHE A 98 -20.52 6.45 -5.44
N PHE A 99 -20.92 5.30 -4.89
CA PHE A 99 -20.19 4.60 -3.82
C PHE A 99 -18.72 4.37 -4.17
N MET A 100 -18.43 3.83 -5.35
CA MET A 100 -17.06 3.50 -5.77
C MET A 100 -16.16 4.72 -5.91
N VAL A 101 -16.68 5.80 -6.49
CA VAL A 101 -15.93 7.07 -6.59
C VAL A 101 -15.72 7.68 -5.22
N SER A 102 -16.72 7.59 -4.33
CA SER A 102 -16.61 8.06 -2.95
C SER A 102 -15.54 7.31 -2.17
N VAL A 103 -15.45 5.98 -2.31
CA VAL A 103 -14.38 5.16 -1.72
C VAL A 103 -13.00 5.63 -2.19
N PHE A 104 -12.82 5.78 -3.50
CA PHE A 104 -11.55 6.25 -4.06
C PHE A 104 -11.19 7.64 -3.52
N PHE A 105 -12.15 8.59 -3.56
CA PHE A 105 -11.95 9.96 -3.11
C PHE A 105 -11.62 10.05 -1.62
N LEU A 106 -12.34 9.29 -0.79
CA LEU A 106 -12.14 9.26 0.65
C LEU A 106 -10.75 8.69 1.00
N CYS A 107 -10.33 7.62 0.32
CA CYS A 107 -9.00 7.07 0.48
C CYS A 107 -7.92 8.04 0.01
N CYS A 108 -8.11 8.75 -1.11
CA CYS A 108 -7.19 9.82 -1.56
C CYS A 108 -7.04 10.92 -0.52
N PHE A 109 -8.17 11.41 -0.01
CA PHE A 109 -8.21 12.52 0.95
C PHE A 109 -7.51 12.15 2.27
N VAL A 110 -7.89 11.01 2.85
CA VAL A 110 -7.32 10.58 4.14
C VAL A 110 -5.84 10.19 3.98
N SER A 111 -5.48 9.53 2.88
CA SER A 111 -4.07 9.20 2.60
C SER A 111 -3.23 10.45 2.40
N PHE A 112 -3.77 11.48 1.76
CA PHE A 112 -3.08 12.77 1.63
C PHE A 112 -2.83 13.43 3.00
N LEU A 113 -3.78 13.35 3.92
CA LEU A 113 -3.63 13.89 5.27
C LEU A 113 -2.64 13.08 6.12
N MET A 114 -2.71 11.75 6.06
CA MET A 114 -1.87 10.84 6.86
C MET A 114 -0.47 10.65 6.27
N GLY A 115 -0.31 10.78 4.96
CA GLY A 115 0.96 10.55 4.27
C GLY A 115 1.44 9.10 4.30
N THR A 116 0.52 8.13 4.48
CA THR A 116 0.87 6.70 4.53
C THR A 116 -0.22 5.82 3.96
N SER A 117 0.18 4.92 3.05
CA SER A 117 -0.70 3.91 2.46
C SER A 117 -1.21 2.91 3.52
N PHE A 118 -0.34 2.45 4.41
CA PHE A 118 -0.68 1.46 5.44
C PHE A 118 -1.66 2.02 6.49
N GLY A 119 -1.42 3.24 6.97
CA GLY A 119 -2.30 3.89 7.93
C GLY A 119 -3.70 4.11 7.34
N THR A 120 -3.80 4.56 6.10
CA THR A 120 -5.08 4.76 5.43
C THR A 120 -5.81 3.45 5.16
N ALA A 121 -5.10 2.40 4.72
CA ALA A 121 -5.71 1.09 4.51
C ALA A 121 -6.30 0.53 5.81
N SER A 122 -5.57 0.64 6.93
CA SER A 122 -6.00 0.11 8.24
C SER A 122 -7.13 0.91 8.89
N THR A 123 -7.38 2.11 8.45
CA THR A 123 -8.45 2.99 8.95
C THR A 123 -9.60 3.04 7.94
N VAL A 124 -9.57 3.98 7.04
CA VAL A 124 -10.62 4.21 6.06
C VAL A 124 -10.80 3.05 5.08
N GLY A 125 -9.71 2.38 4.69
CA GLY A 125 -9.78 1.23 3.79
C GLY A 125 -10.63 0.09 4.37
N VAL A 126 -10.47 -0.22 5.65
CA VAL A 126 -11.29 -1.23 6.36
C VAL A 126 -12.75 -0.81 6.41
N ILE A 127 -13.02 0.46 6.74
CA ILE A 127 -14.39 1.01 6.78
C ILE A 127 -15.06 0.88 5.41
N CYS A 128 -14.38 1.32 4.35
CA CYS A 128 -14.89 1.23 2.98
C CYS A 128 -15.19 -0.21 2.56
N MET A 129 -14.37 -1.18 2.97
CA MET A 129 -14.58 -2.59 2.66
C MET A 129 -15.80 -3.16 3.40
N ILE A 130 -16.02 -2.79 4.67
CA ILE A 130 -17.20 -3.19 5.42
C ILE A 130 -18.46 -2.61 4.77
N MET A 131 -18.45 -1.31 4.46
CA MET A 131 -19.57 -0.64 3.75
C MET A 131 -19.84 -1.29 2.38
N ALA A 132 -18.80 -1.71 1.66
CA ALA A 132 -18.94 -2.41 0.39
C ALA A 132 -19.69 -3.74 0.53
N LYS A 133 -19.32 -4.53 1.53
CA LYS A 133 -19.98 -5.82 1.82
C LYS A 133 -21.45 -5.63 2.21
N LEU A 134 -21.76 -4.60 2.99
CA LEU A 134 -23.12 -4.24 3.38
C LEU A 134 -23.97 -3.77 2.19
N ASN A 135 -23.38 -3.02 1.26
CA ASN A 135 -24.06 -2.50 0.06
C ASN A 135 -24.09 -3.51 -1.11
N GLY A 136 -23.57 -4.74 -0.95
CA GLY A 136 -23.47 -5.68 -2.04
C GLY A 136 -22.51 -5.28 -3.16
N ALA A 137 -21.61 -4.28 -2.92
CA ALA A 137 -20.61 -3.87 -3.88
C ALA A 137 -19.49 -4.90 -3.96
N SER A 138 -18.87 -5.04 -5.15
CA SER A 138 -17.78 -6.00 -5.37
C SER A 138 -16.57 -5.71 -4.48
N PRO A 139 -16.19 -6.60 -3.53
CA PRO A 139 -15.01 -6.40 -2.68
C PRO A 139 -13.71 -6.29 -3.47
N VAL A 140 -13.66 -6.94 -4.64
CA VAL A 140 -12.48 -6.90 -5.53
C VAL A 140 -12.32 -5.51 -6.14
N LEU A 141 -13.41 -4.91 -6.61
CA LEU A 141 -13.40 -3.56 -7.19
C LEU A 141 -13.10 -2.50 -6.11
N VAL A 142 -13.69 -2.66 -4.92
CA VAL A 142 -13.41 -1.78 -3.77
C VAL A 142 -11.97 -1.89 -3.32
N GLY A 143 -11.40 -3.10 -3.27
CA GLY A 143 -9.98 -3.31 -2.97
C GLY A 143 -9.06 -2.55 -3.94
N GLY A 144 -9.40 -2.55 -5.24
CA GLY A 144 -8.71 -1.77 -6.27
C GLY A 144 -8.85 -0.25 -6.07
N ALA A 145 -10.05 0.23 -5.71
CA ALA A 145 -10.30 1.64 -5.43
C ALA A 145 -9.56 2.13 -4.18
N VAL A 146 -9.56 1.33 -3.10
CA VAL A 146 -8.77 1.62 -1.90
C VAL A 146 -7.30 1.68 -2.24
N LEU A 147 -6.76 0.68 -2.94
CA LEU A 147 -5.35 0.64 -3.33
C LEU A 147 -4.96 1.86 -4.18
N SER A 148 -5.79 2.23 -5.14
CA SER A 148 -5.61 3.45 -5.94
C SER A 148 -5.57 4.72 -5.09
N GLY A 149 -6.52 4.85 -4.16
CA GLY A 149 -6.66 6.04 -3.32
C GLY A 149 -5.53 6.21 -2.31
N ILE A 150 -5.12 5.13 -1.65
CA ILE A 150 -4.04 5.20 -0.65
C ILE A 150 -2.70 5.57 -1.27
N PHE A 151 -2.43 5.14 -2.51
CA PHE A 151 -1.19 5.48 -3.22
C PHE A 151 -1.21 6.87 -3.86
N PHE A 152 -2.38 7.43 -4.13
CA PHE A 152 -2.48 8.86 -4.47
C PHE A 152 -1.92 9.72 -3.34
N GLY A 153 -2.35 9.49 -2.09
CA GLY A 153 -1.89 10.25 -0.94
C GLY A 153 -0.45 9.92 -0.54
N ASP A 154 -0.06 8.64 -0.54
CA ASP A 154 1.32 8.24 -0.24
C ASP A 154 2.33 8.90 -1.19
N ARG A 155 1.95 9.19 -2.42
CA ARG A 155 2.75 9.90 -3.39
C ARG A 155 2.71 11.44 -3.21
N CYS A 156 1.51 12.02 -3.09
CA CYS A 156 1.32 13.47 -3.18
C CYS A 156 1.33 14.22 -1.83
N SER A 157 1.38 13.50 -0.69
CA SER A 157 1.32 14.12 0.63
C SER A 157 2.66 14.71 1.07
N PRO A 158 2.65 15.92 1.66
CA PRO A 158 3.85 16.47 2.32
C PRO A 158 4.27 15.69 3.57
N MET A 159 3.39 14.81 4.08
CA MET A 159 3.66 13.92 5.22
C MET A 159 4.20 12.56 4.79
N SER A 160 4.25 12.30 3.48
CA SER A 160 4.67 11.00 2.95
C SER A 160 6.15 10.74 3.16
N SER A 161 6.44 9.55 3.68
CA SER A 161 7.80 9.05 3.81
C SER A 161 8.41 8.67 2.46
N SER A 162 7.61 8.20 1.49
CA SER A 162 8.05 7.89 0.13
C SER A 162 8.38 9.14 -0.65
N ALA A 163 7.54 10.16 -0.62
CA ALA A 163 7.83 11.46 -1.24
C ALA A 163 9.07 12.15 -0.64
N SER A 164 9.21 12.10 0.69
CA SER A 164 10.38 12.61 1.39
C SER A 164 11.66 11.84 1.03
N LEU A 165 11.57 10.52 0.87
CA LEU A 165 12.68 9.68 0.41
C LEU A 165 13.11 10.07 -0.99
N VAL A 166 12.19 10.19 -1.95
CA VAL A 166 12.50 10.58 -3.34
C VAL A 166 13.13 11.97 -3.38
N ALA A 167 12.58 12.94 -2.64
CA ALA A 167 13.17 14.29 -2.53
C ALA A 167 14.62 14.24 -2.00
N SER A 168 14.90 13.41 -0.99
CA SER A 168 16.24 13.20 -0.44
C SER A 168 17.17 12.50 -1.44
N LEU A 169 16.71 11.44 -2.11
CA LEU A 169 17.51 10.69 -3.10
C LEU A 169 17.90 11.56 -4.28
N THR A 170 17.01 12.43 -4.73
CA THR A 170 17.22 13.31 -5.90
C THR A 170 17.77 14.69 -5.54
N GLU A 171 17.92 14.98 -4.24
CA GLU A 171 18.37 16.28 -3.71
C GLU A 171 17.48 17.43 -4.21
N THR A 172 16.16 17.22 -4.21
CA THR A 172 15.14 18.19 -4.65
C THR A 172 14.30 18.67 -3.46
N LYS A 173 13.51 19.73 -3.67
CA LYS A 173 12.60 20.26 -2.65
C LYS A 173 11.27 19.50 -2.69
N LEU A 174 10.86 18.93 -1.55
CA LEU A 174 9.62 18.15 -1.43
C LEU A 174 8.38 18.90 -1.95
N TYR A 175 8.20 20.16 -1.58
CA TYR A 175 7.02 20.93 -1.98
C TYR A 175 6.97 21.24 -3.48
N ASP A 176 8.13 21.44 -4.13
CA ASP A 176 8.21 21.63 -5.58
C ASP A 176 7.86 20.32 -6.32
N ASN A 177 8.32 19.18 -5.79
CA ASN A 177 7.94 17.85 -6.29
C ASN A 177 6.44 17.62 -6.16
N ILE A 178 5.84 17.89 -4.99
CA ILE A 178 4.40 17.74 -4.75
C ILE A 178 3.58 18.55 -5.76
N ARG A 179 3.95 19.80 -6.00
CA ARG A 179 3.29 20.63 -7.01
C ARG A 179 3.31 20.00 -8.40
N ARG A 180 4.46 19.44 -8.81
CA ARG A 180 4.60 18.74 -10.10
C ARG A 180 3.79 17.44 -10.14
N MET A 181 3.79 16.68 -9.03
CA MET A 181 3.00 15.47 -8.88
C MET A 181 1.49 15.71 -9.01
N PHE A 182 0.98 16.81 -8.43
CA PHE A 182 -0.42 17.21 -8.63
C PHE A 182 -0.73 17.49 -10.09
N LEU A 183 0.15 18.18 -10.81
CA LEU A 183 -0.06 18.47 -12.23
C LEU A 183 -0.03 17.21 -13.10
N SER A 184 0.86 16.25 -12.81
CA SER A 184 0.96 15.00 -13.57
C SER A 184 -0.23 14.06 -13.34
N CYS A 185 -0.87 14.12 -12.16
CA CYS A 185 -1.94 13.20 -11.80
C CYS A 185 -3.36 13.67 -12.20
N ILE A 186 -3.56 14.92 -12.63
CA ILE A 186 -4.90 15.47 -12.91
C ILE A 186 -5.68 14.55 -13.87
N VAL A 187 -5.12 14.25 -15.03
CA VAL A 187 -5.79 13.41 -16.05
C VAL A 187 -5.98 11.98 -15.56
N PRO A 188 -4.94 11.27 -15.05
CA PRO A 188 -5.12 9.94 -14.44
C PRO A 188 -6.17 9.88 -13.34
N PHE A 189 -6.23 10.90 -12.48
CA PHE A 189 -7.18 10.97 -11.38
C PHE A 189 -8.63 11.03 -11.89
N PHE A 190 -8.93 11.97 -12.79
CA PHE A 190 -10.28 12.07 -13.36
C PHE A 190 -10.66 10.83 -14.17
N LEU A 191 -9.74 10.25 -14.93
CA LEU A 191 -9.99 9.03 -15.68
C LEU A 191 -10.28 7.85 -14.74
N THR A 192 -9.58 7.78 -13.61
CA THR A 192 -9.84 6.79 -12.55
C THR A 192 -11.25 6.96 -11.96
N CYS A 193 -11.67 8.20 -11.68
CA CYS A 193 -13.04 8.48 -11.21
C CYS A 193 -14.08 8.01 -12.21
N VAL A 194 -13.88 8.30 -13.50
CA VAL A 194 -14.80 7.84 -14.57
C VAL A 194 -14.87 6.32 -14.62
N LEU A 195 -13.73 5.62 -14.56
CA LEU A 195 -13.72 4.15 -14.58
C LEU A 195 -14.45 3.55 -13.37
N TYR A 196 -14.21 4.08 -12.15
CA TYR A 196 -14.94 3.62 -10.98
C TYR A 196 -16.44 3.95 -11.05
N GLN A 197 -16.82 5.08 -11.64
CA GLN A 197 -18.24 5.40 -11.85
C GLN A 197 -18.92 4.44 -12.84
N LEU A 198 -18.24 4.11 -13.93
CA LEU A 198 -18.79 3.20 -14.96
C LEU A 198 -18.91 1.75 -14.45
N LEU A 199 -17.95 1.29 -13.66
CA LEU A 199 -17.93 -0.07 -13.15
C LEU A 199 -18.72 -0.25 -11.84
N GLY A 200 -18.82 0.79 -11.03
CA GLY A 200 -19.50 0.76 -9.72
C GLY A 200 -20.98 1.11 -9.75
N GLY A 201 -21.50 1.62 -10.86
CA GLY A 201 -22.86 2.18 -10.97
C GLY A 201 -24.02 1.19 -10.89
N ARG A 202 -23.77 -0.09 -10.58
CA ARG A 202 -24.79 -1.15 -10.45
C ARG A 202 -24.90 -1.73 -9.03
N ALA A 203 -24.51 -0.97 -8.00
CA ALA A 203 -24.82 -1.37 -6.63
C ALA A 203 -26.37 -1.29 -6.48
N GLU A 204 -27.00 -2.45 -6.48
CA GLU A 204 -28.43 -2.54 -6.20
C GLU A 204 -28.65 -2.11 -4.75
N SER A 205 -29.61 -1.21 -4.55
CA SER A 205 -30.05 -0.85 -3.20
C SER A 205 -30.68 -2.11 -2.58
N SER A 206 -29.87 -2.87 -1.84
CA SER A 206 -30.39 -4.05 -1.16
C SER A 206 -31.39 -3.61 -0.11
N SER A 207 -32.63 -4.03 -0.26
CA SER A 207 -33.74 -3.79 0.67
C SER A 207 -33.50 -4.38 2.08
N GLY A 208 -32.38 -5.06 2.30
CA GLY A 208 -31.96 -5.60 3.60
C GLY A 208 -31.19 -4.62 4.50
N VAL A 209 -30.77 -3.48 3.99
CA VAL A 209 -29.91 -2.53 4.75
C VAL A 209 -30.63 -1.93 5.96
N SER A 210 -31.96 -1.72 5.88
CA SER A 210 -32.75 -1.15 6.98
C SER A 210 -32.77 -2.05 8.23
N GLY A 211 -32.91 -3.36 8.08
CA GLY A 211 -32.86 -4.32 9.21
C GLY A 211 -31.49 -4.39 9.87
N LEU A 212 -30.43 -4.38 9.06
CA LEU A 212 -29.05 -4.38 9.56
C LEU A 212 -28.71 -3.10 10.33
N MET A 213 -29.32 -1.97 9.99
CA MET A 213 -29.09 -0.70 10.70
C MET A 213 -29.59 -0.73 12.15
N ASP A 214 -30.70 -1.42 12.43
CA ASP A 214 -31.23 -1.55 13.79
C ASP A 214 -30.32 -2.45 14.65
N GLU A 215 -29.68 -3.46 14.04
CA GLU A 215 -28.74 -4.36 14.72
C GLU A 215 -27.48 -3.63 15.20
N PHE A 216 -27.00 -2.60 14.47
CA PHE A 216 -25.86 -1.80 14.94
C PHE A 216 -26.11 -1.14 16.30
N HIS A 217 -27.33 -0.65 16.54
CA HIS A 217 -27.71 -0.06 17.82
C HIS A 217 -27.91 -1.07 18.95
N GLN A 218 -28.17 -2.32 18.62
CA GLN A 218 -28.27 -3.40 19.60
C GLN A 218 -26.90 -3.90 20.04
N MET A 219 -25.92 -3.87 19.11
CA MET A 219 -24.58 -4.45 19.34
C MET A 219 -23.59 -3.43 19.91
N PHE A 220 -23.79 -2.13 19.65
CA PHE A 220 -22.85 -1.08 20.04
C PHE A 220 -23.56 0.16 20.60
N ASP A 221 -22.95 0.77 21.62
CA ASP A 221 -23.27 2.16 21.97
C ASP A 221 -22.62 3.09 20.94
N LEU A 222 -23.44 3.60 20.01
CA LEU A 222 -23.02 4.49 18.94
C LEU A 222 -23.06 5.97 19.37
N SER A 223 -22.62 6.28 20.58
CA SER A 223 -22.48 7.65 21.06
C SER A 223 -21.42 8.41 20.24
N TRP A 224 -21.58 9.72 20.10
CA TRP A 224 -20.71 10.54 19.25
C TRP A 224 -19.21 10.53 19.66
N TYR A 225 -18.91 10.23 20.93
CA TYR A 225 -17.52 10.17 21.41
C TYR A 225 -16.74 8.97 20.86
N VAL A 226 -17.40 7.94 20.36
CA VAL A 226 -16.68 6.79 19.76
C VAL A 226 -15.96 7.18 18.46
N VAL A 227 -16.26 8.36 17.88
CA VAL A 227 -15.54 8.87 16.71
C VAL A 227 -14.24 9.60 17.06
N ILE A 228 -14.04 9.94 18.36
CA ILE A 228 -12.86 10.70 18.82
C ILE A 228 -11.53 10.07 18.36
N PRO A 229 -11.30 8.74 18.47
CA PRO A 229 -10.03 8.14 18.02
C PRO A 229 -9.74 8.39 16.54
N ALA A 230 -10.76 8.37 15.69
CA ALA A 230 -10.62 8.66 14.27
C ALA A 230 -10.35 10.15 14.00
N ALA A 231 -11.08 11.04 14.67
CA ALA A 231 -10.87 12.47 14.59
C ALA A 231 -9.47 12.88 15.05
N VAL A 232 -8.97 12.28 16.15
CA VAL A 232 -7.62 12.51 16.66
C VAL A 232 -6.55 12.14 15.66
N ILE A 233 -6.69 10.99 14.95
CA ILE A 233 -5.76 10.63 13.87
C ILE A 233 -5.71 11.74 12.83
N LEU A 234 -6.86 12.19 12.31
CA LEU A 234 -6.90 13.21 11.26
C LEU A 234 -6.32 14.54 11.76
N ILE A 235 -6.70 15.00 12.95
CA ILE A 235 -6.23 16.28 13.52
C ILE A 235 -4.71 16.25 13.75
N LEU A 236 -4.18 15.20 14.39
CA LEU A 236 -2.75 15.13 14.70
C LEU A 236 -1.91 14.94 13.45
N CYS A 237 -2.42 14.20 12.45
CA CYS A 237 -1.76 14.13 11.13
C CYS A 237 -1.72 15.50 10.44
N MET A 238 -2.79 16.29 10.48
CA MET A 238 -2.78 17.68 9.98
C MET A 238 -1.77 18.56 10.73
N LEU A 239 -1.54 18.30 12.02
CA LEU A 239 -0.50 18.95 12.82
C LEU A 239 0.91 18.42 12.59
N LYS A 240 1.08 17.49 11.62
CA LYS A 240 2.36 16.89 11.21
C LYS A 240 3.07 16.05 12.28
N TRP A 241 2.31 15.42 13.15
CA TRP A 241 2.86 14.49 14.13
C TRP A 241 3.25 13.15 13.45
N ASP A 242 4.22 12.44 14.08
CA ASP A 242 4.64 11.12 13.58
C ASP A 242 3.46 10.13 13.57
N VAL A 243 3.22 9.47 12.45
CA VAL A 243 2.05 8.59 12.24
C VAL A 243 2.00 7.45 13.25
N LYS A 244 3.15 6.90 13.68
CA LYS A 244 3.19 5.83 14.70
C LYS A 244 2.70 6.34 16.04
N LEU A 245 3.13 7.55 16.44
CA LEU A 245 2.68 8.18 17.67
C LEU A 245 1.18 8.48 17.60
N VAL A 246 0.70 9.00 16.50
CA VAL A 246 -0.73 9.28 16.28
C VAL A 246 -1.57 8.00 16.36
N MET A 247 -1.13 6.91 15.73
CA MET A 247 -1.79 5.60 15.82
C MET A 247 -1.78 5.06 17.25
N ALA A 248 -0.67 5.21 17.97
CA ALA A 248 -0.58 4.78 19.37
C ALA A 248 -1.53 5.57 20.27
N ILE A 249 -1.61 6.89 20.11
CA ILE A 249 -2.55 7.74 20.86
C ILE A 249 -3.99 7.31 20.57
N SER A 250 -4.35 7.12 19.31
CA SER A 250 -5.69 6.66 18.93
C SER A 250 -6.00 5.28 19.51
N ALA A 251 -5.04 4.36 19.53
CA ALA A 251 -5.22 3.04 20.13
C ALA A 251 -5.47 3.13 21.65
N VAL A 252 -4.72 4.00 22.36
CA VAL A 252 -4.95 4.23 23.79
C VAL A 252 -6.33 4.85 24.05
N LEU A 253 -6.74 5.83 23.26
CA LEU A 253 -8.08 6.41 23.37
C LEU A 253 -9.17 5.37 23.11
N SER A 254 -9.00 4.53 22.09
CA SER A 254 -9.93 3.45 21.78
C SER A 254 -10.01 2.42 22.91
N PHE A 255 -8.87 2.08 23.53
CA PHE A 255 -8.82 1.21 24.69
C PHE A 255 -9.66 1.77 25.87
N LEU A 256 -9.51 3.07 26.15
CA LEU A 256 -10.31 3.73 27.19
C LEU A 256 -11.80 3.74 26.85
N LEU A 257 -12.18 3.97 25.58
CA LEU A 257 -13.57 3.94 25.14
C LEU A 257 -14.17 2.52 25.23
N CYS A 258 -13.41 1.45 24.97
CA CYS A 258 -13.87 0.09 25.21
C CYS A 258 -14.30 -0.12 26.68
N LEU A 259 -13.54 0.42 27.63
CA LEU A 259 -13.84 0.29 29.06
C LEU A 259 -14.99 1.21 29.50
N LEU A 260 -14.99 2.48 29.04
CA LEU A 260 -15.89 3.51 29.57
C LEU A 260 -17.24 3.57 28.85
N VAL A 261 -17.28 3.25 27.56
CA VAL A 261 -18.49 3.38 26.72
C VAL A 261 -19.09 2.00 26.39
N GLN A 262 -18.25 1.04 26.00
CA GLN A 262 -18.74 -0.31 25.68
C GLN A 262 -18.77 -1.25 26.89
N HIS A 263 -18.33 -0.77 28.07
CA HIS A 263 -18.33 -1.51 29.33
C HIS A 263 -17.64 -2.88 29.29
N MET A 264 -16.65 -3.03 28.40
CA MET A 264 -15.86 -4.26 28.26
C MET A 264 -14.91 -4.44 29.44
N GLU A 265 -14.66 -5.69 29.83
CA GLU A 265 -13.63 -5.99 30.82
C GLU A 265 -12.21 -5.75 30.25
N VAL A 266 -11.27 -5.33 31.11
CA VAL A 266 -9.85 -5.09 30.70
C VAL A 266 -9.25 -6.33 30.04
N ARG A 267 -9.58 -7.53 30.53
CA ARG A 267 -9.10 -8.81 29.98
C ARG A 267 -9.59 -9.04 28.55
N GLU A 268 -10.84 -8.72 28.28
CA GLU A 268 -11.44 -8.83 26.95
C GLU A 268 -10.80 -7.86 25.97
N VAL A 269 -10.62 -6.61 26.37
CA VAL A 269 -9.98 -5.60 25.52
C VAL A 269 -8.55 -6.01 25.17
N ILE A 270 -7.79 -6.52 26.15
CA ILE A 270 -6.44 -7.04 25.90
C ILE A 270 -6.50 -8.24 24.95
N SER A 271 -7.43 -9.19 25.15
CA SER A 271 -7.61 -10.32 24.25
C SER A 271 -7.91 -9.85 22.82
N CYS A 272 -8.80 -8.87 22.64
CA CYS A 272 -9.09 -8.27 21.34
C CYS A 272 -7.87 -7.69 20.64
N MET A 273 -6.96 -7.03 21.38
CA MET A 273 -5.72 -6.48 20.81
C MET A 273 -4.84 -7.57 20.18
N PHE A 274 -4.80 -8.77 20.74
CA PHE A 274 -3.95 -9.86 20.24
C PHE A 274 -4.69 -10.75 19.23
N VAL A 275 -5.87 -11.25 19.58
CA VAL A 275 -6.62 -12.22 18.77
C VAL A 275 -7.47 -11.54 17.70
N GLY A 276 -7.96 -10.34 17.98
CA GLY A 276 -8.93 -9.62 17.18
C GLY A 276 -10.28 -9.52 17.89
N PHE A 277 -11.09 -8.57 17.45
CA PHE A 277 -12.45 -8.38 17.96
C PHE A 277 -13.44 -9.29 17.24
N THR A 278 -14.35 -9.89 17.98
CA THR A 278 -15.49 -10.65 17.47
C THR A 278 -16.70 -10.25 18.30
N PRO A 279 -17.71 -9.56 17.70
CA PRO A 279 -18.94 -9.24 18.42
C PRO A 279 -19.68 -10.50 18.85
N GLU A 280 -20.44 -10.43 19.93
CA GLU A 280 -21.34 -11.49 20.36
C GLU A 280 -22.64 -11.47 19.54
N GLY A 281 -23.23 -12.65 19.28
CA GLY A 281 -24.51 -12.83 18.59
C GLY A 281 -24.39 -13.60 17.28
N ASP A 282 -25.55 -13.93 16.70
CA ASP A 282 -25.69 -14.70 15.44
C ASP A 282 -26.05 -13.79 14.24
N SER A 283 -25.78 -12.49 14.33
CA SER A 283 -26.06 -11.50 13.28
C SER A 283 -25.15 -11.66 12.07
N GLU A 284 -25.66 -11.33 10.89
CA GLU A 284 -24.86 -11.20 9.66
C GLU A 284 -23.77 -10.12 9.76
N LEU A 285 -23.87 -9.20 10.73
CA LEU A 285 -22.85 -8.19 11.02
C LEU A 285 -21.62 -8.76 11.72
N VAL A 286 -21.73 -9.86 12.46
CA VAL A 286 -20.62 -10.46 13.22
C VAL A 286 -19.41 -10.75 12.33
N PRO A 287 -19.50 -11.50 11.21
CA PRO A 287 -18.35 -11.76 10.37
C PRO A 287 -17.82 -10.49 9.66
N LEU A 288 -18.66 -9.47 9.44
CA LEU A 288 -18.25 -8.20 8.81
C LEU A 288 -17.47 -7.30 9.77
N LEU A 289 -17.89 -7.26 11.04
CA LEU A 289 -17.28 -6.45 12.07
C LEU A 289 -16.16 -7.16 12.83
N SER A 290 -16.02 -8.47 12.67
CA SER A 290 -14.93 -9.24 13.26
C SER A 290 -13.58 -8.96 12.60
N GLY A 291 -12.49 -9.10 13.38
CA GLY A 291 -11.11 -9.06 12.87
C GLY A 291 -10.22 -8.05 13.55
N GLY A 292 -9.10 -7.74 12.92
CA GLY A 292 -8.00 -6.98 13.54
C GLY A 292 -7.14 -7.87 14.44
N GLY A 293 -6.43 -7.25 15.37
CA GLY A 293 -5.55 -7.94 16.32
C GLY A 293 -4.16 -8.25 15.77
N LEU A 294 -3.21 -8.41 16.69
CA LEU A 294 -1.80 -8.65 16.34
C LEU A 294 -1.62 -9.92 15.51
N PHE A 295 -2.37 -10.98 15.82
CA PHE A 295 -2.23 -12.26 15.11
C PHE A 295 -2.64 -12.18 13.64
N SER A 296 -3.55 -11.27 13.27
CA SER A 296 -3.89 -11.04 11.86
C SER A 296 -2.71 -10.50 11.04
N MET A 297 -1.74 -9.86 11.70
CA MET A 297 -0.56 -9.25 11.06
C MET A 297 0.66 -10.19 11.01
N ILE A 298 0.60 -11.40 11.59
CA ILE A 298 1.75 -12.33 11.64
C ILE A 298 2.22 -12.72 10.24
N ASN A 299 1.32 -13.16 9.36
CA ASN A 299 1.70 -13.58 8.01
C ASN A 299 2.37 -12.44 7.23
N VAL A 300 1.83 -11.24 7.37
CA VAL A 300 2.38 -10.03 6.75
C VAL A 300 3.75 -9.70 7.34
N GLY A 301 3.89 -9.79 8.66
CA GLY A 301 5.15 -9.61 9.37
C GLY A 301 6.23 -10.61 8.93
N LEU A 302 5.88 -11.88 8.72
CA LEU A 302 6.78 -12.91 8.21
C LEU A 302 7.25 -12.60 6.79
N ILE A 303 6.35 -12.18 5.90
CA ILE A 303 6.70 -11.75 4.54
C ILE A 303 7.74 -10.63 4.59
N VAL A 304 7.54 -9.63 5.44
CA VAL A 304 8.48 -8.51 5.61
C VAL A 304 9.82 -8.98 6.17
N LEU A 305 9.81 -9.80 7.20
CA LEU A 305 11.05 -10.31 7.81
C LEU A 305 11.89 -11.10 6.81
N ILE A 306 11.26 -12.02 6.07
CA ILE A 306 11.96 -12.87 5.10
C ILE A 306 12.45 -12.02 3.93
N SER A 307 11.60 -11.19 3.34
CA SER A 307 11.98 -10.36 2.18
C SER A 307 13.05 -9.34 2.54
N SER A 308 13.02 -8.75 3.73
CA SER A 308 14.05 -7.82 4.19
C SER A 308 15.37 -8.52 4.50
N SER A 309 15.35 -9.79 4.94
CA SER A 309 16.56 -10.50 5.31
C SER A 309 17.54 -10.64 4.15
N TYR A 310 17.09 -11.02 2.95
CA TYR A 310 18.00 -11.21 1.83
C TYR A 310 18.42 -9.92 1.11
N LEU A 311 17.88 -8.76 1.51
CA LEU A 311 18.27 -7.46 0.96
C LEU A 311 19.76 -7.18 1.07
N GLY A 312 20.35 -7.47 2.25
CA GLY A 312 21.78 -7.31 2.46
C GLY A 312 22.62 -8.15 1.50
N ILE A 313 22.13 -9.35 1.14
CA ILE A 313 22.80 -10.20 0.15
C ILE A 313 22.71 -9.60 -1.25
N LEU A 314 21.53 -9.07 -1.65
CA LEU A 314 21.34 -8.45 -2.96
C LEU A 314 22.21 -7.21 -3.15
N GLU A 315 22.31 -6.36 -2.12
CA GLU A 315 23.15 -5.17 -2.11
C GLU A 315 24.65 -5.54 -2.22
N GLU A 316 25.15 -6.42 -1.33
CA GLU A 316 26.56 -6.79 -1.26
C GLU A 316 27.06 -7.52 -2.51
N THR A 317 26.24 -8.44 -3.04
CA THR A 317 26.63 -9.22 -4.23
C THR A 317 26.51 -8.43 -5.53
N GLY A 318 25.91 -7.24 -5.51
CA GLY A 318 25.69 -6.43 -6.70
C GLY A 318 24.86 -7.14 -7.79
N LEU A 319 23.97 -8.04 -7.39
CA LEU A 319 23.20 -8.92 -8.27
C LEU A 319 22.39 -8.13 -9.31
N LEU A 320 22.03 -6.88 -8.99
CA LEU A 320 21.26 -5.99 -9.85
C LEU A 320 22.12 -5.13 -10.80
N LYS A 321 23.45 -5.08 -10.65
CA LYS A 321 24.33 -4.24 -11.50
C LYS A 321 24.26 -4.60 -13.00
N ASN A 322 24.00 -5.86 -13.33
CA ASN A 322 23.84 -6.28 -14.74
C ASN A 322 22.59 -5.63 -15.41
N PHE A 323 21.59 -5.25 -14.62
CA PHE A 323 20.41 -4.56 -15.13
C PHE A 323 20.69 -3.15 -15.66
N GLN A 324 21.69 -2.44 -15.13
CA GLN A 324 22.05 -1.08 -15.60
C GLN A 324 22.35 -1.05 -17.11
N ARG A 325 23.06 -2.07 -17.61
CA ARG A 325 23.42 -2.14 -19.05
C ARG A 325 22.18 -2.39 -19.93
N ILE A 326 21.24 -3.21 -19.45
CA ILE A 326 19.97 -3.49 -20.15
C ILE A 326 19.10 -2.22 -20.17
N LEU A 327 19.02 -1.51 -19.05
CA LEU A 327 18.22 -0.30 -18.89
C LEU A 327 18.73 0.85 -19.79
N ALA A 328 20.05 1.04 -19.86
CA ALA A 328 20.65 2.04 -20.77
C ALA A 328 20.32 1.75 -22.25
N GLY A 329 20.28 0.48 -22.64
CA GLY A 329 19.81 0.07 -23.97
C GLY A 329 18.32 0.35 -24.19
N MET A 330 17.48 0.10 -23.20
CA MET A 330 16.04 0.38 -23.23
C MET A 330 15.76 1.89 -23.28
N SER A 331 16.47 2.70 -22.49
CA SER A 331 16.33 4.15 -22.47
C SER A 331 16.56 4.77 -23.86
N LYS A 332 17.58 4.33 -24.58
CA LYS A 332 17.85 4.77 -25.95
C LYS A 332 16.77 4.38 -26.95
N LYS A 333 16.15 3.21 -26.79
CA LYS A 333 15.17 2.67 -27.75
C LYS A 333 13.75 3.16 -27.50
N PHE A 334 13.29 3.14 -26.24
CA PHE A 334 11.90 3.40 -25.86
C PHE A 334 11.68 4.74 -25.17
N GLY A 335 12.72 5.34 -24.60
CA GLY A 335 12.67 6.59 -23.83
C GLY A 335 13.06 6.37 -22.36
N ARG A 336 13.34 7.50 -21.68
CA ARG A 336 13.81 7.49 -20.28
C ARG A 336 12.77 6.97 -19.32
N PHE A 337 11.54 7.45 -19.42
CA PHE A 337 10.48 7.07 -18.49
C PHE A 337 10.01 5.60 -18.65
N PRO A 338 9.78 5.04 -19.87
CA PRO A 338 9.52 3.61 -20.03
C PRO A 338 10.65 2.72 -19.48
N ALA A 339 11.92 3.12 -19.65
CA ALA A 339 13.04 2.39 -19.08
C ALA A 339 13.01 2.44 -17.53
N MET A 340 12.65 3.59 -16.94
CA MET A 340 12.47 3.72 -15.49
C MET A 340 11.29 2.86 -14.98
N CYS A 341 10.17 2.80 -15.70
CA CYS A 341 9.06 1.89 -15.35
C CYS A 341 9.53 0.43 -15.33
N ALA A 342 10.28 0.00 -16.35
CA ALA A 342 10.84 -1.35 -16.39
C ALA A 342 11.83 -1.61 -15.23
N ALA A 343 12.68 -0.62 -14.90
CA ALA A 343 13.56 -0.67 -13.75
C ALA A 343 12.76 -0.78 -12.44
N GLY A 344 11.75 0.06 -12.27
CA GLY A 344 10.88 0.09 -11.09
C GLY A 344 10.12 -1.23 -10.89
N ILE A 345 9.58 -1.82 -11.95
CA ILE A 345 8.96 -3.14 -11.89
C ILE A 345 9.99 -4.18 -11.46
N ALA A 346 11.14 -4.26 -12.13
CA ALA A 346 12.17 -5.25 -11.83
C ALA A 346 12.68 -5.11 -10.38
N THR A 347 13.03 -3.91 -9.94
CA THR A 347 13.51 -3.66 -8.56
C THR A 347 12.43 -3.99 -7.53
N SER A 348 11.16 -3.66 -7.80
CA SER A 348 10.03 -3.99 -6.91
C SER A 348 9.79 -5.50 -6.81
N MET A 349 9.94 -6.23 -7.91
CA MET A 349 9.81 -7.69 -7.92
C MET A 349 10.86 -8.37 -7.05
N PHE A 350 12.09 -7.87 -7.05
CA PHE A 350 13.19 -8.47 -6.28
C PHE A 350 13.24 -7.96 -4.84
N SER A 351 12.99 -6.67 -4.61
CA SER A 351 13.08 -6.08 -3.27
C SER A 351 11.87 -6.39 -2.40
N CYS A 352 10.72 -6.69 -3.02
CA CYS A 352 9.43 -6.87 -2.34
C CYS A 352 9.03 -5.70 -1.42
N ASN A 353 9.72 -4.57 -1.54
CA ASN A 353 9.61 -3.39 -0.67
C ASN A 353 9.77 -2.12 -1.50
N GLN A 354 8.79 -1.21 -1.39
CA GLN A 354 8.75 0.06 -2.15
C GLN A 354 9.97 0.96 -1.87
N THR A 355 10.36 1.10 -0.61
CA THR A 355 11.49 1.98 -0.21
C THR A 355 12.79 1.56 -0.89
N LEU A 356 13.11 0.27 -0.83
CA LEU A 356 14.31 -0.26 -1.48
C LEU A 356 14.19 -0.23 -3.00
N ALA A 357 13.03 -0.58 -3.55
CA ALA A 357 12.79 -0.49 -4.99
C ALA A 357 13.05 0.93 -5.50
N SER A 358 12.61 1.95 -4.76
CA SER A 358 12.81 3.36 -5.11
C SER A 358 14.29 3.77 -5.06
N MET A 359 15.03 3.33 -4.03
CA MET A 359 16.47 3.58 -3.92
C MET A 359 17.24 2.95 -5.08
N LEU A 360 16.98 1.67 -5.36
CA LEU A 360 17.64 0.93 -6.44
C LEU A 360 17.26 1.51 -7.82
N THR A 361 16.00 1.86 -8.06
CA THR A 361 15.56 2.46 -9.32
C THR A 361 16.22 3.83 -9.54
N CYS A 362 16.30 4.65 -8.49
CA CYS A 362 17.01 5.92 -8.54
C CYS A 362 18.49 5.73 -8.93
N GLU A 363 19.18 4.80 -8.27
CA GLU A 363 20.59 4.50 -8.56
C GLU A 363 20.80 4.00 -9.99
N LEU A 364 19.91 3.13 -10.47
CA LEU A 364 19.98 2.54 -11.82
C LEU A 364 19.73 3.57 -12.93
N CYS A 365 18.83 4.53 -12.70
CA CYS A 365 18.36 5.46 -13.73
C CYS A 365 18.98 6.87 -13.64
N ARG A 366 19.64 7.22 -12.53
CA ARG A 366 20.19 8.56 -12.29
C ARG A 366 21.07 9.07 -13.44
N GLY A 367 21.88 8.22 -14.04
CA GLY A 367 22.78 8.57 -15.14
C GLY A 367 22.09 8.93 -16.47
N GLU A 368 20.79 8.67 -16.59
CA GLU A 368 20.00 8.99 -17.80
C GLU A 368 19.29 10.35 -17.69
N TYR A 369 19.41 11.05 -16.55
CA TYR A 369 18.72 12.30 -16.27
C TYR A 369 19.70 13.42 -15.97
N ASP A 370 19.60 14.53 -16.72
CA ASP A 370 20.34 15.76 -16.46
C ASP A 370 19.61 16.65 -15.42
N ASN A 371 18.29 16.50 -15.32
CA ASN A 371 17.44 17.30 -14.45
C ASN A 371 16.97 16.46 -13.26
N LYS A 372 17.38 16.84 -12.03
CA LYS A 372 17.04 16.17 -10.77
C LYS A 372 15.54 16.18 -10.47
N GLU A 373 14.84 17.22 -10.85
CA GLU A 373 13.42 17.40 -10.62
C GLU A 373 12.57 16.54 -11.57
N GLU A 374 13.08 16.31 -12.80
CA GLU A 374 12.47 15.35 -13.73
C GLU A 374 12.68 13.92 -13.25
N LEU A 375 13.87 13.58 -12.75
CA LEU A 375 14.16 12.29 -12.12
C LEU A 375 13.23 12.06 -10.92
N ALA A 376 13.04 13.07 -10.05
CA ALA A 376 12.15 12.96 -8.89
C ALA A 376 10.71 12.68 -9.32
N LEU A 377 10.17 13.44 -10.27
CA LEU A 377 8.81 13.26 -10.77
C LEU A 377 8.63 11.88 -11.41
N ASP A 378 9.60 11.45 -12.22
CA ASP A 378 9.51 10.17 -12.91
C ASP A 378 9.64 8.97 -11.96
N LEU A 379 10.39 9.08 -10.85
CA LEU A 379 10.40 8.08 -9.77
C LEU A 379 9.03 7.98 -9.08
N GLU A 380 8.41 9.13 -8.80
CA GLU A 380 7.10 9.21 -8.17
C GLU A 380 5.98 8.70 -9.08
N ASP A 381 6.08 8.95 -10.39
CA ASP A 381 5.10 8.51 -11.39
C ASP A 381 5.30 7.04 -11.80
N SER A 382 6.42 6.40 -11.41
CA SER A 382 6.75 5.02 -11.77
C SER A 382 6.86 4.10 -10.55
N VAL A 383 8.06 3.96 -9.97
CA VAL A 383 8.34 2.92 -8.96
C VAL A 383 7.47 3.04 -7.71
N ILE A 384 7.12 4.27 -7.28
CA ILE A 384 6.27 4.48 -6.09
C ILE A 384 4.90 3.84 -6.26
N VAL A 385 4.29 3.96 -7.43
CA VAL A 385 2.97 3.38 -7.71
C VAL A 385 3.05 1.94 -8.25
N LEU A 386 4.05 1.63 -9.08
CA LEU A 386 4.20 0.30 -9.67
C LEU A 386 4.59 -0.77 -8.65
N ALA A 387 5.33 -0.41 -7.58
CA ALA A 387 5.65 -1.32 -6.49
C ALA A 387 4.42 -1.89 -5.80
N ALA A 388 3.33 -1.13 -5.77
CA ALA A 388 2.07 -1.55 -5.20
C ALA A 388 1.29 -2.55 -6.08
N LEU A 389 1.60 -2.64 -7.37
CA LEU A 389 0.97 -3.57 -8.29
C LEU A 389 1.62 -4.96 -8.30
N ILE A 390 2.77 -5.11 -7.65
CA ILE A 390 3.45 -6.41 -7.53
C ILE A 390 2.78 -7.22 -6.42
N PRO A 391 2.15 -8.38 -6.71
CA PRO A 391 1.33 -9.11 -5.75
C PRO A 391 2.06 -9.57 -4.48
N TRP A 392 3.36 -9.76 -4.55
CA TRP A 392 4.22 -10.13 -3.43
C TRP A 392 4.99 -8.96 -2.81
N SER A 393 4.81 -7.75 -3.33
CA SER A 393 5.35 -6.55 -2.70
C SER A 393 4.50 -6.16 -1.48
N ILE A 394 5.19 -5.82 -0.40
CA ILE A 394 4.59 -5.32 0.83
C ILE A 394 3.67 -4.12 0.56
N ALA A 395 4.05 -3.29 -0.40
CA ALA A 395 3.32 -2.08 -0.76
C ALA A 395 1.85 -2.33 -1.14
N GLY A 396 1.57 -3.40 -1.89
CA GLY A 396 0.21 -3.75 -2.31
C GLY A 396 -0.42 -4.86 -1.47
N SER A 397 0.35 -5.91 -1.14
CA SER A 397 -0.18 -7.09 -0.43
C SER A 397 -0.66 -6.77 0.98
N VAL A 398 0.04 -5.89 1.70
CA VAL A 398 -0.32 -5.53 3.08
C VAL A 398 -1.62 -4.73 3.15
N PRO A 399 -1.80 -3.64 2.38
CA PRO A 399 -3.07 -2.93 2.35
C PRO A 399 -4.25 -3.85 2.00
N LEU A 400 -4.12 -4.69 0.96
CA LEU A 400 -5.19 -5.60 0.57
C LEU A 400 -5.49 -6.64 1.65
N ALA A 401 -4.47 -7.22 2.28
CA ALA A 401 -4.65 -8.16 3.41
C ALA A 401 -5.34 -7.47 4.60
N THR A 402 -4.95 -6.23 4.92
CA THR A 402 -5.53 -5.46 6.04
C THR A 402 -7.02 -5.21 5.86
N ILE A 403 -7.47 -4.93 4.63
CA ILE A 403 -8.88 -4.70 4.33
C ILE A 403 -9.65 -6.00 4.00
N GLY A 404 -8.97 -7.14 3.99
CA GLY A 404 -9.56 -8.43 3.64
C GLY A 404 -9.95 -8.55 2.15
N ALA A 405 -9.21 -7.88 1.25
CA ALA A 405 -9.40 -7.96 -0.19
C ALA A 405 -8.49 -9.03 -0.82
N GLY A 406 -9.01 -9.71 -1.85
CA GLY A 406 -8.24 -10.69 -2.61
C GLY A 406 -7.25 -10.06 -3.59
N SER A 407 -6.27 -10.85 -4.05
CA SER A 407 -5.25 -10.41 -5.01
C SER A 407 -5.81 -9.98 -6.38
N MET A 408 -7.02 -10.42 -6.75
CA MET A 408 -7.68 -9.91 -7.96
C MET A 408 -7.94 -8.40 -7.93
N SER A 409 -7.93 -7.76 -6.76
CA SER A 409 -8.08 -6.31 -6.60
C SER A 409 -6.96 -5.51 -7.27
N PHE A 410 -5.78 -6.11 -7.45
CA PHE A 410 -4.70 -5.46 -8.21
C PHE A 410 -5.13 -5.05 -9.61
N LEU A 411 -5.94 -5.87 -10.30
CA LEU A 411 -6.41 -5.59 -11.66
C LEU A 411 -7.28 -4.33 -11.74
N PHE A 412 -7.93 -3.95 -10.65
CA PHE A 412 -8.83 -2.81 -10.54
C PHE A 412 -8.19 -1.58 -9.88
N ALA A 413 -6.90 -1.60 -9.60
CA ALA A 413 -6.17 -0.45 -9.07
C ALA A 413 -5.83 0.56 -10.20
N PHE A 414 -6.86 1.13 -10.83
CA PHE A 414 -6.77 1.88 -12.08
C PHE A 414 -5.80 3.06 -12.01
N TYR A 415 -5.78 3.83 -10.93
CA TYR A 415 -4.89 4.97 -10.78
C TYR A 415 -3.42 4.57 -10.95
N LEU A 416 -3.03 3.39 -10.42
CA LEU A 416 -1.65 2.90 -10.45
C LEU A 416 -1.18 2.50 -11.85
N TYR A 417 -2.11 2.17 -12.75
CA TYR A 417 -1.83 1.91 -14.17
C TYR A 417 -1.91 3.17 -15.01
N LEU A 418 -2.93 3.99 -14.77
CA LEU A 418 -3.21 5.17 -15.58
C LEU A 418 -2.15 6.25 -15.41
N LEU A 419 -1.58 6.40 -14.21
CA LEU A 419 -0.56 7.40 -13.94
C LEU A 419 0.71 7.17 -14.76
N PRO A 420 1.40 6.02 -14.68
CA PRO A 420 2.57 5.76 -15.53
C PRO A 420 2.20 5.66 -17.01
N GLY A 421 1.03 5.13 -17.34
CA GLY A 421 0.54 5.07 -18.72
C GLY A 421 0.37 6.45 -19.35
N TRP A 422 -0.21 7.39 -18.62
CA TRP A 422 -0.35 8.80 -19.05
C TRP A 422 1.00 9.47 -19.24
N ARG A 423 1.95 9.24 -18.33
CA ARG A 423 3.30 9.79 -18.43
C ARG A 423 4.05 9.27 -19.66
N ILE A 424 3.97 7.95 -19.95
CA ILE A 424 4.51 7.35 -21.18
C ILE A 424 3.91 8.03 -22.42
N LEU A 425 2.59 8.23 -22.43
CA LEU A 425 1.89 8.84 -23.56
C LEU A 425 2.34 10.28 -23.79
N THR A 426 2.45 11.10 -22.73
CA THR A 426 2.87 12.50 -22.80
C THR A 426 4.32 12.62 -23.28
N GLU A 427 5.23 11.77 -22.82
CA GLU A 427 6.61 11.72 -23.33
C GLU A 427 6.68 11.36 -24.82
N ALA A 428 5.90 10.38 -25.25
CA ALA A 428 5.85 9.96 -26.66
C ALA A 428 5.32 11.08 -27.59
N ILE A 429 4.29 11.82 -27.15
CA ILE A 429 3.73 12.95 -27.90
C ILE A 429 4.76 14.10 -27.98
N GLY A 430 5.44 14.40 -26.85
CA GLY A 430 6.49 15.43 -26.79
C GLY A 430 7.60 15.15 -27.80
N LYS A 431 8.12 13.92 -27.84
CA LYS A 431 9.16 13.51 -28.82
C LYS A 431 8.71 13.63 -30.27
N ARG A 432 7.44 13.31 -30.56
CA ARG A 432 6.90 13.45 -31.93
C ARG A 432 6.82 14.92 -32.38
N ARG A 433 6.46 15.83 -31.47
CA ARG A 433 6.40 17.28 -31.75
C ARG A 433 7.79 17.87 -32.01
N PHE A 434 8.81 17.46 -31.26
CA PHE A 434 10.20 17.89 -31.48
C PHE A 434 10.72 17.41 -32.84
N LYS A 435 10.59 16.11 -33.18
CA LYS A 435 10.98 15.57 -34.50
C LYS A 435 10.26 16.23 -35.67
N LYS A 436 9.04 16.72 -35.47
CA LYS A 436 8.29 17.41 -36.53
C LYS A 436 8.78 18.83 -36.75
N ARG A 437 9.24 19.51 -35.68
CA ARG A 437 9.83 20.86 -35.75
C ARG A 437 11.21 20.83 -36.42
N GLU A 438 12.05 19.83 -36.14
CA GLU A 438 13.37 19.69 -36.81
C GLU A 438 13.26 19.33 -38.28
N LYS A 439 12.13 18.77 -38.76
CA LYS A 439 11.91 18.48 -40.20
C LYS A 439 11.27 19.62 -40.97
N THR A 440 10.79 20.67 -40.27
CA THR A 440 10.08 21.81 -40.88
C THR A 440 10.83 23.16 -40.72
N GLY A 441 11.96 23.16 -40.03
CA GLY A 441 12.94 24.25 -39.99
C GLY A 441 14.24 23.86 -40.69
#